data_64d18a41e724ebdea8fef8f8183f4f7f
#
_entry.id   64d18a41e724ebdea8fef8f8183f4f7f
#
_cell.length_a   1.000
_cell.length_b   1.000
_cell.length_c   1.000
_cell.angle_alpha   90.00
_cell.angle_beta   90.00
_cell.angle_gamma   90.00
#
_symmetry.space_group_name_H-M   'P 1'
#
loop_
_entity.id
_entity.type
_entity.pdbx_description
1 polymer ?
#
loop_
_entity_poly.entity_id
_entity_poly.type
_entity_poly.pdbx_seq_one_letter_code
_entity_poly.pdbx_strand_id
1 'polypeptide(L)'
;MMKRTLTSMAIAGVLFAAPVFAVDGTPSTVFFDADLIAESKARIHNDTATEEAQASYQRLLDEAEAAMKVGLLSVTDKTLMPPSGDKHDYFSISPYWWPNQKTEDGLPWVRQDGNTNPDSKTDATDSVRIGLFTRSVRALGVAYYFSGEEKYAEQAAEMLRHWFINSETRMNPNMRYAQAVPGVDDQRRSGMIDSRSFSDRLVDALALIELSEHWTEQDDTALRAWLGDFLDWLITSEQGTAEHFAPNNHGTWMQAQIAGIAYYLGREDIARMAVAQTKWRIREQLDSKGTQPEELARTRGYHYSYFNLDAMAYLAQLGDKLGVDIWNHEYRGRSMKSAIDYVAQYQRIEDWPHPDNDVKKGRFQTYRMLTVYRKADLAWGTDYYDQVIDKIGFGNAELNNLSQVWAERDAYLLYPKL
;
A
#
# COMPACT_ATOMS: atom_id res chain seq x y z
N MET A 1 -4.02 -68.01 -1.77
CA MET A 1 -3.20 -67.21 -2.68
C MET A 1 -3.90 -65.86 -2.87
N MET A 2 -3.58 -64.82 -2.07
CA MET A 2 -4.15 -63.47 -2.18
C MET A 2 -3.13 -62.58 -2.90
N LYS A 3 -3.49 -62.09 -4.07
CA LYS A 3 -2.69 -61.11 -4.83
C LYS A 3 -2.91 -59.72 -4.20
N ARG A 4 -1.87 -59.13 -3.64
CA ARG A 4 -1.84 -57.71 -3.22
C ARG A 4 -1.55 -56.85 -4.46
N THR A 5 -2.48 -55.99 -4.82
CA THR A 5 -2.33 -54.96 -5.82
C THR A 5 -1.66 -53.73 -5.16
N LEU A 6 -0.46 -53.39 -5.61
CA LEU A 6 0.23 -52.15 -5.24
C LEU A 6 -0.34 -51.02 -6.08
N THR A 7 -0.98 -50.05 -5.42
CA THR A 7 -1.42 -48.81 -6.05
C THR A 7 -0.27 -47.82 -5.96
N SER A 8 0.30 -47.46 -7.10
CA SER A 8 1.31 -46.42 -7.22
C SER A 8 0.64 -45.05 -7.04
N MET A 9 1.01 -44.35 -6.02
CA MET A 9 0.66 -42.92 -5.81
C MET A 9 1.56 -42.06 -6.70
N ALA A 10 1.00 -41.45 -7.74
CA ALA A 10 1.70 -40.44 -8.53
C ALA A 10 1.79 -39.15 -7.73
N ILE A 11 3.01 -38.73 -7.39
CA ILE A 11 3.30 -37.43 -6.85
C ILE A 11 3.18 -36.43 -8.00
N ALA A 12 2.14 -35.63 -8.01
CA ALA A 12 2.02 -34.51 -8.92
C ALA A 12 3.07 -33.45 -8.49
N GLY A 13 4.14 -33.32 -9.25
CA GLY A 13 5.10 -32.25 -9.10
C GLY A 13 4.42 -30.91 -9.41
N VAL A 14 4.40 -30.02 -8.46
CA VAL A 14 4.03 -28.61 -8.68
C VAL A 14 5.15 -28.01 -9.52
N LEU A 15 4.88 -27.78 -10.80
CA LEU A 15 5.75 -26.98 -11.67
C LEU A 15 5.66 -25.53 -11.19
N PHE A 16 6.70 -25.06 -10.52
CA PHE A 16 6.92 -23.64 -10.34
C PHE A 16 7.14 -23.03 -11.73
N ALA A 17 6.27 -22.12 -12.14
CA ALA A 17 6.52 -21.30 -13.31
C ALA A 17 7.80 -20.50 -13.05
N ALA A 18 8.77 -20.58 -13.95
CA ALA A 18 9.97 -19.76 -13.87
C ALA A 18 9.57 -18.29 -13.99
N PRO A 19 10.23 -17.37 -13.24
CA PRO A 19 9.98 -15.94 -13.36
C PRO A 19 10.22 -15.50 -14.81
N VAL A 20 9.27 -14.79 -15.36
CA VAL A 20 9.42 -14.13 -16.67
C VAL A 20 10.29 -12.92 -16.44
N PHE A 21 11.60 -13.04 -16.69
CA PHE A 21 12.46 -11.87 -16.78
C PHE A 21 12.04 -11.06 -18.00
N ALA A 22 11.91 -9.74 -17.84
CA ALA A 22 11.61 -8.81 -18.92
C ALA A 22 12.72 -8.91 -20.00
N VAL A 23 12.35 -9.39 -21.16
CA VAL A 23 13.32 -9.68 -22.26
C VAL A 23 13.78 -8.40 -22.98
N ASP A 24 13.17 -7.23 -22.68
CA ASP A 24 13.43 -5.97 -23.40
C ASP A 24 13.49 -4.70 -22.52
N GLY A 25 13.74 -4.85 -21.20
CA GLY A 25 13.89 -3.68 -20.29
C GLY A 25 12.57 -3.04 -19.84
N THR A 26 11.42 -3.63 -20.17
CA THR A 26 10.12 -3.17 -19.67
C THR A 26 9.85 -3.79 -18.28
N PRO A 27 9.58 -2.98 -17.23
CA PRO A 27 9.37 -3.49 -15.89
C PRO A 27 8.04 -4.26 -15.78
N SER A 28 8.06 -5.40 -15.07
CA SER A 28 6.85 -6.18 -14.76
C SER A 28 6.11 -5.60 -13.55
N THR A 29 5.62 -4.37 -13.69
CA THR A 29 4.92 -3.63 -12.62
C THR A 29 3.61 -4.30 -12.21
N VAL A 30 3.24 -4.11 -10.94
CA VAL A 30 2.00 -4.64 -10.35
C VAL A 30 0.83 -3.67 -10.57
N PHE A 31 0.94 -2.48 -10.00
CA PHE A 31 -0.12 -1.47 -10.07
C PHE A 31 0.19 -0.38 -11.10
N PHE A 32 1.46 -0.04 -11.31
CA PHE A 32 1.79 0.93 -12.35
C PHE A 32 1.47 0.38 -13.73
N ASP A 33 1.02 1.24 -14.61
CA ASP A 33 0.96 0.96 -16.04
C ASP A 33 2.35 1.19 -16.63
N ALA A 34 2.99 0.12 -17.12
CA ALA A 34 4.36 0.16 -17.62
C ALA A 34 4.51 1.07 -18.85
N ASP A 35 3.53 1.08 -19.74
CA ASP A 35 3.54 1.93 -20.94
C ASP A 35 3.38 3.40 -20.54
N LEU A 36 2.48 3.68 -19.61
CA LEU A 36 2.22 5.04 -19.13
C LEU A 36 3.43 5.66 -18.43
N ILE A 37 4.11 4.89 -17.55
CA ILE A 37 5.32 5.40 -16.89
C ILE A 37 6.50 5.52 -17.87
N ALA A 38 6.58 4.66 -18.89
CA ALA A 38 7.59 4.79 -19.96
C ALA A 38 7.35 6.04 -20.80
N GLU A 39 6.09 6.33 -21.16
CA GLU A 39 5.74 7.57 -21.85
C GLU A 39 6.04 8.81 -20.99
N SER A 40 5.69 8.78 -19.70
CA SER A 40 6.01 9.87 -18.76
C SER A 40 7.51 10.12 -18.69
N LYS A 41 8.32 9.06 -18.55
CA LYS A 41 9.78 9.13 -18.59
C LYS A 41 10.29 9.77 -19.89
N ALA A 42 9.77 9.32 -21.04
CA ALA A 42 10.17 9.86 -22.33
C ALA A 42 9.84 11.35 -22.46
N ARG A 43 8.67 11.79 -22.01
CA ARG A 43 8.26 13.20 -22.01
C ARG A 43 9.18 14.07 -21.14
N ILE A 44 9.58 13.58 -19.95
CA ILE A 44 10.53 14.25 -19.06
C ILE A 44 11.87 14.46 -19.76
N HIS A 45 12.42 13.42 -20.39
CA HIS A 45 13.76 13.48 -21.00
C HIS A 45 13.79 14.22 -22.35
N ASN A 46 12.65 14.36 -23.02
CA ASN A 46 12.53 15.08 -24.28
C ASN A 46 12.03 16.54 -24.11
N ASP A 47 11.94 17.04 -22.87
CA ASP A 47 11.44 18.38 -22.52
C ASP A 47 10.02 18.66 -23.07
N THR A 48 9.18 17.61 -23.17
CA THR A 48 7.79 17.70 -23.62
C THR A 48 6.77 17.46 -22.49
N ALA A 49 7.24 17.23 -21.27
CA ALA A 49 6.40 17.11 -20.10
C ALA A 49 5.83 18.47 -19.66
N THR A 50 4.69 18.45 -18.95
CA THR A 50 4.12 19.67 -18.36
C THR A 50 5.02 20.21 -17.25
N GLU A 51 4.83 21.48 -16.87
CA GLU A 51 5.58 22.10 -15.76
C GLU A 51 5.37 21.33 -14.44
N GLU A 52 4.14 20.84 -14.19
CA GLU A 52 3.81 20.06 -13.00
C GLU A 52 4.52 18.69 -13.01
N ALA A 53 4.61 18.05 -14.16
CA ALA A 53 5.32 16.77 -14.29
C ALA A 53 6.84 16.96 -14.10
N GLN A 54 7.43 18.02 -14.66
CA GLN A 54 8.84 18.37 -14.44
C GLN A 54 9.11 18.68 -12.96
N ALA A 55 8.25 19.49 -12.32
CA ALA A 55 8.36 19.79 -10.89
C ALA A 55 8.20 18.52 -10.03
N SER A 56 7.32 17.61 -10.44
CA SER A 56 7.12 16.33 -9.75
C SER A 56 8.34 15.39 -9.88
N TYR A 57 8.98 15.40 -11.05
CA TYR A 57 10.24 14.68 -11.25
C TYR A 57 11.36 15.24 -10.37
N GLN A 58 11.51 16.56 -10.29
CA GLN A 58 12.50 17.16 -9.40
C GLN A 58 12.23 16.79 -7.92
N ARG A 59 10.97 16.84 -7.49
CA ARG A 59 10.59 16.40 -6.13
C ARG A 59 10.94 14.93 -5.87
N LEU A 60 10.77 14.06 -6.87
CA LEU A 60 11.17 12.65 -6.76
C LEU A 60 12.67 12.51 -6.54
N LEU A 61 13.49 13.27 -7.27
CA LEU A 61 14.95 13.25 -7.09
C LEU A 61 15.35 13.77 -5.70
N ASP A 62 14.73 14.85 -5.23
CA ASP A 62 14.97 15.38 -3.88
C ASP A 62 14.60 14.38 -2.78
N GLU A 63 13.50 13.64 -2.95
CA GLU A 63 13.10 12.56 -2.05
C GLU A 63 14.08 11.37 -2.09
N ALA A 64 14.56 11.00 -3.27
CA ALA A 64 15.55 9.93 -3.43
C ALA A 64 16.89 10.32 -2.76
N GLU A 65 17.35 11.56 -2.94
CA GLU A 65 18.54 12.08 -2.25
C GLU A 65 18.36 12.13 -0.70
N ALA A 66 17.16 12.38 -0.24
CA ALA A 66 16.85 12.26 1.20
C ALA A 66 16.85 10.79 1.65
N ALA A 67 16.32 9.87 0.84
CA ALA A 67 16.29 8.43 1.11
C ALA A 67 17.70 7.82 1.16
N MET A 68 18.64 8.30 0.32
CA MET A 68 20.06 7.91 0.38
C MET A 68 20.70 8.15 1.76
N LYS A 69 20.15 9.07 2.55
CA LYS A 69 20.67 9.45 3.88
C LYS A 69 20.00 8.70 5.03
N VAL A 70 18.97 7.91 4.76
CA VAL A 70 18.19 7.22 5.80
C VAL A 70 18.99 6.09 6.48
N GLY A 71 19.93 5.50 5.78
CA GLY A 71 20.70 4.34 6.28
C GLY A 71 19.86 3.03 6.20
N LEU A 72 20.44 1.97 6.75
CA LEU A 72 19.82 0.65 6.75
C LEU A 72 18.94 0.51 8.01
N LEU A 73 17.68 0.17 7.81
CA LEU A 73 16.68 0.02 8.86
C LEU A 73 16.32 -1.46 9.05
N SER A 74 16.12 -1.87 10.29
CA SER A 74 15.71 -3.23 10.65
C SER A 74 14.65 -3.25 11.74
N VAL A 75 13.82 -4.29 11.76
CA VAL A 75 12.96 -4.58 12.90
C VAL A 75 13.75 -4.91 14.16
N THR A 76 15.03 -5.30 14.04
CA THR A 76 15.89 -5.59 15.21
C THR A 76 16.38 -4.33 15.92
N ASP A 77 16.15 -3.13 15.37
CA ASP A 77 16.56 -1.84 15.94
C ASP A 77 15.61 -1.33 17.04
N LYS A 78 14.40 -1.93 17.17
CA LYS A 78 13.44 -1.52 18.20
C LYS A 78 13.93 -1.76 19.61
N THR A 79 13.54 -0.90 20.53
CA THR A 79 13.92 -1.02 21.95
C THR A 79 12.86 -1.76 22.78
N LEU A 80 11.59 -1.74 22.35
CA LEU A 80 10.54 -2.53 22.97
C LEU A 80 10.46 -3.91 22.32
N MET A 81 10.50 -4.94 23.16
CA MET A 81 10.45 -6.33 22.71
C MET A 81 9.01 -6.76 22.42
N PRO A 82 8.77 -7.50 21.31
CA PRO A 82 7.49 -8.14 21.11
C PRO A 82 7.24 -9.23 22.17
N PRO A 83 5.99 -9.63 22.41
CA PRO A 83 5.64 -10.68 23.39
C PRO A 83 6.33 -12.03 23.19
N SER A 84 6.77 -12.34 21.96
CA SER A 84 7.57 -13.54 21.65
C SER A 84 8.98 -13.52 22.23
N GLY A 85 9.53 -12.34 22.54
CA GLY A 85 10.95 -12.16 22.87
C GLY A 85 11.89 -12.24 21.65
N ASP A 86 11.38 -12.43 20.44
CA ASP A 86 12.17 -12.45 19.20
C ASP A 86 12.21 -11.05 18.54
N LYS A 87 13.40 -10.46 18.47
CA LYS A 87 13.60 -9.15 17.84
C LYS A 87 13.23 -9.10 16.35
N HIS A 88 13.22 -10.22 15.68
CA HIS A 88 12.86 -10.33 14.27
C HIS A 88 11.36 -10.22 14.02
N ASP A 89 10.52 -10.42 15.05
CA ASP A 89 9.09 -10.20 14.92
C ASP A 89 8.77 -8.70 14.85
N TYR A 90 7.95 -8.32 13.87
CA TYR A 90 7.42 -6.96 13.79
C TYR A 90 6.57 -6.66 15.03
N PHE A 91 6.79 -5.50 15.63
CA PHE A 91 6.05 -5.05 16.79
C PHE A 91 5.63 -3.58 16.64
N SER A 92 4.34 -3.31 16.86
CA SER A 92 3.83 -1.95 16.95
C SER A 92 2.70 -1.83 17.97
N ILE A 93 2.44 -0.61 18.42
CA ILE A 93 1.36 -0.28 19.34
C ILE A 93 0.24 0.39 18.56
N SER A 94 -1.01 0.03 18.88
CA SER A 94 -2.20 0.59 18.23
C SER A 94 -2.32 2.11 18.46
N PRO A 95 -2.48 2.91 17.38
CA PRO A 95 -2.36 4.36 17.46
C PRO A 95 -3.51 5.05 18.22
N TYR A 96 -4.66 4.39 18.37
CA TYR A 96 -5.85 5.00 19.00
C TYR A 96 -6.14 4.46 20.40
N TRP A 97 -5.14 3.87 21.06
CA TRP A 97 -5.25 3.36 22.40
C TRP A 97 -4.29 4.08 23.34
N TRP A 98 -4.75 4.35 24.55
CA TRP A 98 -4.06 5.18 25.51
C TRP A 98 -4.02 4.49 26.87
N PRO A 99 -2.99 4.74 27.69
CA PRO A 99 -2.97 4.29 29.07
C PRO A 99 -4.23 4.71 29.82
N ASN A 100 -4.77 3.81 30.63
CA ASN A 100 -5.97 4.05 31.43
C ASN A 100 -5.64 4.96 32.62
N GLN A 101 -6.14 6.18 32.61
CA GLN A 101 -5.92 7.16 33.67
C GLN A 101 -6.59 6.79 35.02
N LYS A 102 -7.42 5.72 35.05
CA LYS A 102 -8.15 5.28 36.25
C LYS A 102 -7.44 4.16 37.00
N THR A 103 -6.33 3.62 36.48
CA THR A 103 -5.55 2.53 37.06
C THR A 103 -4.13 3.01 37.32
N GLU A 104 -3.48 2.47 38.35
CA GLU A 104 -2.14 2.87 38.76
C GLU A 104 -1.08 2.47 37.72
N ASP A 105 -1.24 1.31 37.10
CA ASP A 105 -0.35 0.77 36.05
C ASP A 105 -0.74 1.19 34.63
N GLY A 106 -1.81 1.97 34.46
CA GLY A 106 -2.34 2.38 33.16
C GLY A 106 -3.01 1.27 32.36
N LEU A 107 -3.23 0.08 32.92
CA LEU A 107 -3.82 -1.07 32.24
C LEU A 107 -5.27 -1.35 32.68
N PRO A 108 -6.10 -1.98 31.81
CA PRO A 108 -5.91 -2.10 30.38
C PRO A 108 -6.04 -0.74 29.65
N TRP A 109 -5.33 -0.58 28.54
CA TRP A 109 -5.44 0.64 27.72
C TRP A 109 -6.89 0.86 27.24
N VAL A 110 -7.25 2.12 26.99
CA VAL A 110 -8.58 2.54 26.56
C VAL A 110 -8.56 3.18 25.17
N ARG A 111 -9.61 2.91 24.38
CA ARG A 111 -9.70 3.41 23.01
C ARG A 111 -10.16 4.87 22.97
N GLN A 112 -9.48 5.67 22.12
CA GLN A 112 -9.86 7.03 21.77
C GLN A 112 -9.80 7.19 20.25
N ASP A 113 -10.87 6.85 19.54
CA ASP A 113 -10.88 6.82 18.08
C ASP A 113 -10.48 8.17 17.46
N GLY A 114 -9.58 8.12 16.47
CA GLY A 114 -9.05 9.29 15.76
C GLY A 114 -8.11 10.19 16.60
N ASN A 115 -7.84 9.83 17.86
CA ASN A 115 -6.86 10.51 18.71
C ASN A 115 -5.58 9.69 18.79
N THR A 116 -4.56 10.07 18.01
CA THR A 116 -3.31 9.33 17.91
C THR A 116 -2.49 9.47 19.19
N ASN A 117 -2.17 8.34 19.83
CA ASN A 117 -1.21 8.28 20.92
C ASN A 117 0.21 8.47 20.35
N PRO A 118 0.96 9.50 20.77
CA PRO A 118 2.31 9.75 20.27
C PRO A 118 3.29 8.59 20.55
N ASP A 119 3.11 7.82 21.62
CA ASP A 119 3.96 6.66 21.95
C ASP A 119 3.91 5.57 20.87
N SER A 120 2.80 5.51 20.10
CA SER A 120 2.67 4.61 18.95
C SER A 120 3.49 5.07 17.71
N LYS A 121 4.11 6.24 17.78
CA LYS A 121 4.83 6.90 16.67
C LYS A 121 6.27 7.23 17.02
N THR A 122 6.88 6.40 17.85
CA THR A 122 8.30 6.47 18.22
C THR A 122 9.10 5.35 17.56
N ASP A 123 10.41 5.44 17.62
CA ASP A 123 11.37 4.41 17.18
C ASP A 123 11.50 3.24 18.16
N ALA A 124 10.82 3.31 19.31
CA ALA A 124 10.75 2.21 20.27
C ALA A 124 10.04 0.97 19.69
N THR A 125 9.21 1.16 18.66
CA THR A 125 8.53 0.10 17.90
C THR A 125 8.79 0.24 16.39
N ASP A 126 8.21 -0.65 15.57
CA ASP A 126 8.50 -0.71 14.15
C ASP A 126 7.56 0.13 13.27
N SER A 127 6.49 0.72 13.82
CA SER A 127 5.46 1.39 12.99
C SER A 127 5.98 2.60 12.18
N VAL A 128 6.93 3.36 12.74
CA VAL A 128 7.58 4.46 12.03
C VAL A 128 8.63 3.93 11.06
N ARG A 129 9.38 2.91 11.51
CA ARG A 129 10.48 2.30 10.77
C ARG A 129 10.03 1.64 9.48
N ILE A 130 8.98 0.81 9.49
CA ILE A 130 8.41 0.19 8.27
C ILE A 130 7.92 1.26 7.29
N GLY A 131 7.31 2.33 7.80
CA GLY A 131 6.85 3.45 6.98
C GLY A 131 7.99 4.23 6.32
N LEU A 132 9.10 4.45 7.04
CA LEU A 132 10.28 5.12 6.51
C LEU A 132 10.99 4.22 5.50
N PHE A 133 11.22 2.94 5.83
CA PHE A 133 11.81 1.94 4.95
C PHE A 133 11.08 1.86 3.60
N THR A 134 9.78 1.59 3.63
CA THR A 134 9.00 1.38 2.38
C THR A 134 8.89 2.64 1.53
N ARG A 135 8.83 3.83 2.14
CA ARG A 135 8.87 5.10 1.39
C ARG A 135 10.23 5.34 0.74
N SER A 136 11.31 5.07 1.46
CA SER A 136 12.67 5.23 0.93
C SER A 136 12.91 4.30 -0.26
N VAL A 137 12.61 3.01 -0.13
CA VAL A 137 12.75 2.05 -1.24
C VAL A 137 11.90 2.45 -2.43
N ARG A 138 10.65 2.93 -2.21
CA ARG A 138 9.80 3.41 -3.30
C ARG A 138 10.39 4.62 -4.01
N ALA A 139 10.84 5.63 -3.26
CA ALA A 139 11.44 6.83 -3.85
C ALA A 139 12.69 6.48 -4.66
N LEU A 140 13.55 5.62 -4.11
CA LEU A 140 14.77 5.16 -4.78
C LEU A 140 14.46 4.34 -6.04
N GLY A 141 13.55 3.36 -5.99
CA GLY A 141 13.21 2.54 -7.16
C GLY A 141 12.56 3.34 -8.28
N VAL A 142 11.64 4.26 -7.96
CA VAL A 142 11.03 5.14 -8.96
C VAL A 142 12.07 6.14 -9.52
N ALA A 143 12.93 6.72 -8.67
CA ALA A 143 14.00 7.62 -9.12
C ALA A 143 15.01 6.90 -10.03
N TYR A 144 15.40 5.67 -9.69
CA TYR A 144 16.23 4.85 -10.57
C TYR A 144 15.59 4.68 -11.96
N TYR A 145 14.33 4.28 -12.00
CA TYR A 145 13.64 4.08 -13.27
C TYR A 145 13.61 5.36 -14.12
N PHE A 146 13.26 6.50 -13.53
CA PHE A 146 13.16 7.76 -14.27
C PHE A 146 14.52 8.37 -14.65
N SER A 147 15.51 8.34 -13.76
CA SER A 147 16.81 8.98 -13.99
C SER A 147 17.84 8.08 -14.68
N GLY A 148 17.74 6.76 -14.47
CA GLY A 148 18.78 5.80 -14.87
C GLY A 148 20.02 5.81 -13.96
N GLU A 149 19.98 6.51 -12.81
CA GLU A 149 21.11 6.58 -11.90
C GLU A 149 21.17 5.34 -10.98
N GLU A 150 22.12 4.45 -11.24
CA GLU A 150 22.31 3.17 -10.53
C GLU A 150 22.48 3.31 -9.01
N LYS A 151 23.04 4.44 -8.52
CA LYS A 151 23.18 4.69 -7.08
C LYS A 151 21.87 4.51 -6.30
N TYR A 152 20.73 4.84 -6.90
CA TYR A 152 19.42 4.70 -6.26
C TYR A 152 19.00 3.23 -6.16
N ALA A 153 19.24 2.45 -7.21
CA ALA A 153 18.97 1.01 -7.18
C ALA A 153 19.90 0.27 -6.20
N GLU A 154 21.18 0.63 -6.17
CA GLU A 154 22.16 0.10 -5.23
C GLU A 154 21.71 0.29 -3.77
N GLN A 155 21.37 1.52 -3.38
CA GLN A 155 20.89 1.83 -2.03
C GLN A 155 19.58 1.10 -1.70
N ALA A 156 18.64 1.03 -2.65
CA ALA A 156 17.38 0.31 -2.46
C ALA A 156 17.62 -1.19 -2.26
N ALA A 157 18.52 -1.79 -3.05
CA ALA A 157 18.89 -3.19 -2.94
C ALA A 157 19.52 -3.50 -1.57
N GLU A 158 20.40 -2.64 -1.06
CA GLU A 158 20.97 -2.80 0.28
C GLU A 158 19.92 -2.72 1.38
N MET A 159 18.99 -1.76 1.29
CA MET A 159 17.87 -1.64 2.25
C MET A 159 16.97 -2.88 2.23
N LEU A 160 16.69 -3.44 1.04
CA LEU A 160 15.88 -4.65 0.87
C LEU A 160 16.58 -5.89 1.44
N ARG A 161 17.88 -6.07 1.17
CA ARG A 161 18.67 -7.17 1.76
C ARG A 161 18.64 -7.10 3.28
N HIS A 162 18.81 -5.92 3.83
CA HIS A 162 18.84 -5.69 5.27
C HIS A 162 17.51 -6.00 5.95
N TRP A 163 16.37 -5.62 5.31
CA TRP A 163 15.06 -5.83 5.89
C TRP A 163 14.52 -7.25 5.71
N PHE A 164 14.82 -7.93 4.59
CA PHE A 164 14.17 -9.19 4.22
C PHE A 164 15.09 -10.41 4.17
N ILE A 165 16.39 -10.23 3.90
CA ILE A 165 17.28 -11.34 3.51
C ILE A 165 18.34 -11.64 4.58
N ASN A 166 19.02 -10.63 5.10
CA ASN A 166 20.11 -10.82 6.05
C ASN A 166 19.59 -11.48 7.35
N SER A 167 20.14 -12.63 7.69
CA SER A 167 19.74 -13.44 8.84
C SER A 167 19.83 -12.73 10.20
N GLU A 168 20.70 -11.71 10.32
CA GLU A 168 20.88 -10.96 11.57
C GLU A 168 19.86 -9.83 11.76
N THR A 169 19.24 -9.37 10.66
CA THR A 169 18.43 -8.14 10.66
C THR A 169 17.04 -8.30 10.05
N ARG A 170 16.81 -9.40 9.29
CA ARG A 170 15.56 -9.60 8.57
C ARG A 170 14.35 -9.70 9.47
N MET A 171 13.25 -9.19 9.00
CA MET A 171 11.94 -9.38 9.61
C MET A 171 11.45 -10.82 9.43
N ASN A 172 10.81 -11.40 10.46
CA ASN A 172 10.04 -12.63 10.31
C ASN A 172 8.81 -12.36 9.42
N PRO A 173 8.42 -13.29 8.53
CA PRO A 173 7.33 -13.07 7.56
C PRO A 173 5.95 -13.18 8.20
N ASN A 174 5.67 -12.31 9.18
CA ASN A 174 4.37 -12.22 9.85
C ASN A 174 4.13 -10.83 10.47
N MET A 175 2.88 -10.53 10.81
CA MET A 175 2.45 -9.31 11.50
C MET A 175 1.78 -9.63 12.85
N ARG A 176 2.15 -10.72 13.48
CA ARG A 176 1.47 -11.26 14.67
C ARG A 176 1.30 -10.23 15.79
N TYR A 177 2.31 -9.41 16.03
CA TYR A 177 2.33 -8.44 17.12
C TYR A 177 2.15 -6.99 16.64
N ALA A 178 1.56 -6.82 15.48
CA ALA A 178 1.25 -5.50 14.94
C ALA A 178 0.03 -4.88 15.65
N GLN A 179 0.14 -3.60 15.99
CA GLN A 179 -0.89 -2.81 16.68
C GLN A 179 -1.37 -3.46 18.00
N ALA A 180 -0.47 -4.01 18.77
CA ALA A 180 -0.75 -4.53 20.12
C ALA A 180 -1.39 -3.46 21.01
N VAL A 181 -2.22 -3.91 21.94
CA VAL A 181 -2.88 -3.04 22.94
C VAL A 181 -2.58 -3.58 24.34
N PRO A 182 -1.72 -2.92 25.12
CA PRO A 182 -1.34 -3.38 26.44
C PRO A 182 -2.53 -3.66 27.36
N GLY A 183 -2.53 -4.86 27.94
CA GLY A 183 -3.59 -5.33 28.83
C GLY A 183 -4.92 -5.69 28.16
N VAL A 184 -4.99 -5.68 26.81
CA VAL A 184 -6.20 -6.04 26.05
C VAL A 184 -5.92 -7.18 25.09
N ASP A 185 -5.02 -6.97 24.12
CA ASP A 185 -4.75 -7.95 23.06
C ASP A 185 -3.43 -7.60 22.33
N ASP A 186 -2.52 -8.54 22.33
CA ASP A 186 -1.21 -8.41 21.68
C ASP A 186 -1.21 -8.90 20.22
N GLN A 187 -2.26 -9.59 19.77
CA GLN A 187 -2.31 -10.27 18.47
C GLN A 187 -3.55 -9.84 17.66
N ARG A 188 -3.68 -8.54 17.47
CA ARG A 188 -4.88 -7.96 16.86
C ARG A 188 -4.89 -8.09 15.33
N ARG A 189 -6.04 -8.51 14.78
CA ARG A 189 -6.25 -8.52 13.32
C ARG A 189 -5.96 -7.15 12.67
N SER A 190 -6.35 -6.06 13.30
CA SER A 190 -6.19 -4.69 12.75
C SER A 190 -4.73 -4.27 12.52
N GLY A 191 -3.77 -5.03 13.05
CA GLY A 191 -2.35 -4.81 12.82
C GLY A 191 -1.91 -5.06 11.37
N MET A 192 -2.66 -5.86 10.61
CA MET A 192 -2.37 -6.15 9.20
C MET A 192 -2.28 -4.90 8.33
N ILE A 193 -2.94 -3.80 8.73
CA ILE A 193 -2.89 -2.53 8.00
C ILE A 193 -1.49 -1.90 7.98
N ASP A 194 -0.61 -2.23 8.93
CA ASP A 194 0.74 -1.69 8.99
C ASP A 194 1.61 -2.18 7.81
N SER A 195 1.39 -3.44 7.36
CA SER A 195 2.11 -4.04 6.23
C SER A 195 1.55 -3.71 4.85
N ARG A 196 0.44 -2.95 4.74
CA ARG A 196 -0.11 -2.57 3.41
C ARG A 196 0.94 -1.95 2.50
N SER A 197 1.94 -1.27 3.10
CA SER A 197 3.04 -0.65 2.36
C SER A 197 3.95 -1.64 1.62
N PHE A 198 3.87 -2.92 1.93
CA PHE A 198 4.54 -3.96 1.12
C PHE A 198 3.84 -4.16 -0.22
N SER A 199 2.55 -3.84 -0.32
CA SER A 199 1.80 -3.86 -1.57
C SER A 199 1.78 -2.48 -2.23
N ASP A 200 1.23 -1.45 -1.59
CA ASP A 200 1.03 -0.14 -2.22
C ASP A 200 2.32 0.64 -2.56
N ARG A 201 3.47 0.21 -2.04
CA ARG A 201 4.77 0.88 -2.23
C ARG A 201 5.87 -0.01 -2.76
N LEU A 202 6.02 -1.24 -2.22
CA LEU A 202 7.20 -2.03 -2.54
C LEU A 202 7.09 -2.82 -3.84
N VAL A 203 5.96 -3.47 -4.14
CA VAL A 203 5.89 -4.41 -5.27
C VAL A 203 6.22 -3.75 -6.62
N ASP A 204 5.79 -2.50 -6.85
CA ASP A 204 6.18 -1.78 -8.05
C ASP A 204 7.64 -1.30 -7.98
N ALA A 205 8.11 -0.83 -6.82
CA ALA A 205 9.50 -0.45 -6.65
C ALA A 205 10.45 -1.63 -6.88
N LEU A 206 10.09 -2.83 -6.41
CA LEU A 206 10.82 -4.06 -6.66
C LEU A 206 10.92 -4.37 -8.15
N ALA A 207 9.80 -4.31 -8.88
CA ALA A 207 9.77 -4.53 -10.32
C ALA A 207 10.66 -3.52 -11.11
N LEU A 208 10.84 -2.31 -10.59
CA LEU A 208 11.74 -1.33 -11.17
C LEU A 208 13.21 -1.61 -10.83
N ILE A 209 13.50 -2.02 -9.58
CA ILE A 209 14.85 -2.32 -9.10
C ILE A 209 15.39 -3.60 -9.75
N GLU A 210 14.54 -4.55 -10.10
CA GLU A 210 14.91 -5.79 -10.84
C GLU A 210 15.60 -5.50 -12.18
N LEU A 211 15.47 -4.29 -12.73
CA LEU A 211 16.17 -3.88 -13.96
C LEU A 211 17.65 -3.53 -13.73
N SER A 212 18.09 -3.37 -12.47
CA SER A 212 19.45 -2.96 -12.11
C SER A 212 20.36 -4.16 -11.91
N GLU A 213 21.65 -4.02 -12.28
CA GLU A 213 22.69 -5.01 -11.99
C GLU A 213 22.99 -5.16 -10.48
N HIS A 214 22.57 -4.18 -9.65
CA HIS A 214 22.72 -4.25 -8.19
C HIS A 214 21.70 -5.17 -7.52
N TRP A 215 20.65 -5.64 -8.25
CA TRP A 215 19.70 -6.64 -7.77
C TRP A 215 20.00 -7.99 -8.42
N THR A 216 20.54 -8.92 -7.64
CA THR A 216 21.00 -10.22 -8.15
C THR A 216 19.86 -11.25 -8.19
N GLU A 217 20.02 -12.31 -9.00
CA GLU A 217 19.10 -13.44 -9.01
C GLU A 217 18.98 -14.12 -7.62
N GLN A 218 20.05 -14.10 -6.83
CA GLN A 218 20.02 -14.62 -5.47
C GLN A 218 19.16 -13.74 -4.55
N ASP A 219 19.24 -12.42 -4.69
CA ASP A 219 18.40 -11.48 -3.93
C ASP A 219 16.93 -11.67 -4.27
N ASP A 220 16.62 -11.76 -5.57
CA ASP A 220 15.25 -11.98 -6.07
C ASP A 220 14.67 -13.28 -5.53
N THR A 221 15.42 -14.37 -5.63
CA THR A 221 14.99 -15.68 -5.09
C THR A 221 14.71 -15.62 -3.60
N ALA A 222 15.60 -15.00 -2.82
CA ALA A 222 15.46 -14.90 -1.36
C ALA A 222 14.27 -14.02 -0.97
N LEU A 223 14.08 -12.87 -1.65
CA LEU A 223 12.95 -11.97 -1.37
C LEU A 223 11.62 -12.61 -1.75
N ARG A 224 11.53 -13.26 -2.93
CA ARG A 224 10.30 -13.96 -3.36
C ARG A 224 9.95 -15.09 -2.40
N ALA A 225 10.93 -15.82 -1.87
CA ALA A 225 10.68 -16.81 -0.82
C ALA A 225 10.09 -16.17 0.44
N TRP A 226 10.68 -15.07 0.93
CA TRP A 226 10.16 -14.34 2.09
C TRP A 226 8.75 -13.80 1.87
N LEU A 227 8.49 -13.19 0.70
CA LEU A 227 7.15 -12.69 0.35
C LEU A 227 6.14 -13.83 0.18
N GLY A 228 6.58 -15.00 -0.28
CA GLY A 228 5.75 -16.19 -0.36
C GLY A 228 5.28 -16.66 1.02
N ASP A 229 6.21 -16.80 1.97
CA ASP A 229 5.91 -17.15 3.35
C ASP A 229 5.00 -16.09 4.01
N PHE A 230 5.25 -14.81 3.74
CA PHE A 230 4.43 -13.71 4.25
C PHE A 230 2.99 -13.74 3.69
N LEU A 231 2.84 -13.95 2.37
CA LEU A 231 1.53 -14.08 1.73
C LEU A 231 0.75 -15.28 2.29
N ASP A 232 1.41 -16.42 2.43
CA ASP A 232 0.78 -17.61 3.00
C ASP A 232 0.34 -17.38 4.45
N TRP A 233 1.15 -16.66 5.25
CA TRP A 233 0.76 -16.25 6.59
C TRP A 233 -0.45 -15.29 6.57
N LEU A 234 -0.49 -14.29 5.67
CA LEU A 234 -1.63 -13.38 5.54
C LEU A 234 -2.93 -14.14 5.22
N ILE A 235 -2.86 -15.17 4.39
CA ILE A 235 -4.05 -15.93 3.96
C ILE A 235 -4.50 -16.95 5.01
N THR A 236 -3.54 -17.59 5.72
CA THR A 236 -3.84 -18.75 6.57
C THR A 236 -3.92 -18.47 8.06
N SER A 237 -3.36 -17.34 8.53
CA SER A 237 -3.41 -16.99 9.96
C SER A 237 -4.83 -16.58 10.37
N GLU A 238 -5.13 -16.76 11.66
CA GLU A 238 -6.40 -16.32 12.24
C GLU A 238 -6.59 -14.82 12.09
N GLN A 239 -5.54 -14.03 12.39
CA GLN A 239 -5.57 -12.57 12.25
C GLN A 239 -5.78 -12.13 10.80
N GLY A 240 -5.05 -12.73 9.86
CA GLY A 240 -5.17 -12.41 8.43
C GLY A 240 -6.56 -12.75 7.90
N THR A 241 -7.09 -13.92 8.26
CA THR A 241 -8.46 -14.32 7.90
C THR A 241 -9.49 -13.37 8.49
N ALA A 242 -9.38 -13.03 9.77
CA ALA A 242 -10.30 -12.09 10.43
C ALA A 242 -10.23 -10.67 9.84
N GLU A 243 -9.04 -10.20 9.45
CA GLU A 243 -8.88 -8.88 8.79
C GLU A 243 -9.45 -8.88 7.37
N HIS A 244 -9.29 -9.98 6.63
CA HIS A 244 -9.87 -10.14 5.29
C HIS A 244 -11.39 -9.93 5.30
N PHE A 245 -12.08 -10.41 6.34
CA PHE A 245 -13.53 -10.25 6.49
C PHE A 245 -13.96 -8.95 7.17
N ALA A 246 -13.04 -8.04 7.48
CA ALA A 246 -13.42 -6.74 8.02
C ALA A 246 -14.34 -5.96 7.05
N PRO A 247 -15.46 -5.36 7.55
CA PRO A 247 -16.48 -4.76 6.69
C PRO A 247 -16.10 -3.38 6.15
N ASN A 248 -14.94 -2.86 6.45
CA ASN A 248 -14.49 -1.51 6.16
C ASN A 248 -13.13 -1.51 5.43
N ASN A 249 -12.47 -0.34 5.34
CA ASN A 249 -11.17 -0.16 4.69
C ASN A 249 -10.11 -1.20 5.08
N HIS A 250 -10.15 -1.72 6.30
CA HIS A 250 -9.24 -2.76 6.77
C HIS A 250 -9.29 -4.00 5.87
N GLY A 251 -10.50 -4.52 5.62
CA GLY A 251 -10.66 -5.66 4.72
C GLY A 251 -10.27 -5.34 3.27
N THR A 252 -10.53 -4.11 2.80
CA THR A 252 -10.15 -3.70 1.44
C THR A 252 -8.62 -3.62 1.29
N TRP A 253 -7.92 -3.02 2.26
CA TRP A 253 -6.46 -2.98 2.27
C TRP A 253 -5.83 -4.36 2.43
N MET A 254 -6.43 -5.24 3.25
CA MET A 254 -5.97 -6.64 3.34
C MET A 254 -6.06 -7.34 1.99
N GLN A 255 -7.13 -7.12 1.26
CA GLN A 255 -7.34 -7.67 -0.06
C GLN A 255 -6.36 -7.12 -1.10
N ALA A 256 -6.06 -5.80 -1.05
CA ALA A 256 -5.06 -5.17 -1.91
C ALA A 256 -3.65 -5.72 -1.64
N GLN A 257 -3.30 -6.01 -0.37
CA GLN A 257 -2.04 -6.64 -0.01
C GLN A 257 -1.93 -8.05 -0.63
N ILE A 258 -2.94 -8.89 -0.43
CA ILE A 258 -2.97 -10.24 -0.98
C ILE A 258 -2.85 -10.18 -2.50
N ALA A 259 -3.64 -9.34 -3.17
CA ALA A 259 -3.64 -9.24 -4.62
C ALA A 259 -2.29 -8.77 -5.18
N GLY A 260 -1.72 -7.70 -4.63
CA GLY A 260 -0.46 -7.13 -5.12
C GLY A 260 0.73 -8.06 -4.91
N ILE A 261 0.87 -8.64 -3.71
CA ILE A 261 1.97 -9.58 -3.42
C ILE A 261 1.82 -10.86 -4.24
N ALA A 262 0.61 -11.41 -4.36
CA ALA A 262 0.36 -12.61 -5.16
C ALA A 262 0.68 -12.38 -6.63
N TYR A 263 0.29 -11.23 -7.20
CA TYR A 263 0.60 -10.91 -8.59
C TYR A 263 2.11 -10.78 -8.83
N TYR A 264 2.82 -10.06 -7.95
CA TYR A 264 4.28 -9.94 -8.00
C TYR A 264 4.99 -11.31 -7.95
N LEU A 265 4.45 -12.24 -7.18
CA LEU A 265 4.97 -13.62 -7.08
C LEU A 265 4.58 -14.54 -8.25
N GLY A 266 3.80 -14.07 -9.23
CA GLY A 266 3.27 -14.89 -10.32
C GLY A 266 2.13 -15.83 -9.90
N ARG A 267 1.56 -15.64 -8.70
CA ARG A 267 0.39 -16.41 -8.20
C ARG A 267 -0.90 -15.74 -8.66
N GLU A 268 -1.09 -15.67 -10.00
CA GLU A 268 -2.19 -14.92 -10.61
C GLU A 268 -3.58 -15.42 -10.23
N ASP A 269 -3.76 -16.70 -9.94
CA ASP A 269 -5.01 -17.27 -9.48
C ASP A 269 -5.46 -16.64 -8.15
N ILE A 270 -4.55 -16.48 -7.20
CA ILE A 270 -4.80 -15.81 -5.92
C ILE A 270 -5.06 -14.33 -6.14
N ALA A 271 -4.24 -13.65 -6.95
CA ALA A 271 -4.42 -12.25 -7.28
C ALA A 271 -5.78 -11.98 -7.93
N ARG A 272 -6.16 -12.76 -8.91
CA ARG A 272 -7.45 -12.69 -9.63
C ARG A 272 -8.63 -12.89 -8.68
N MET A 273 -8.54 -13.89 -7.80
CA MET A 273 -9.58 -14.15 -6.80
C MET A 273 -9.73 -12.99 -5.83
N ALA A 274 -8.61 -12.46 -5.33
CA ALA A 274 -8.61 -11.30 -4.44
C ALA A 274 -9.21 -10.07 -5.14
N VAL A 275 -8.82 -9.77 -6.37
CA VAL A 275 -9.40 -8.65 -7.15
C VAL A 275 -10.89 -8.86 -7.37
N ALA A 276 -11.34 -10.06 -7.76
CA ALA A 276 -12.76 -10.33 -8.03
C ALA A 276 -13.67 -10.12 -6.81
N GLN A 277 -13.15 -10.35 -5.61
CA GLN A 277 -13.86 -10.08 -4.35
C GLN A 277 -14.14 -8.59 -4.12
N THR A 278 -13.48 -7.67 -4.81
CA THR A 278 -13.79 -6.23 -4.73
C THR A 278 -15.23 -5.94 -5.17
N LYS A 279 -15.80 -6.74 -6.07
CA LYS A 279 -17.22 -6.64 -6.45
C LYS A 279 -18.16 -6.86 -5.26
N TRP A 280 -17.80 -7.79 -4.37
CA TRP A 280 -18.55 -7.99 -3.14
C TRP A 280 -18.38 -6.79 -2.18
N ARG A 281 -17.18 -6.19 -2.09
CA ARG A 281 -16.93 -5.00 -1.25
C ARG A 281 -17.73 -3.80 -1.74
N ILE A 282 -17.78 -3.55 -3.04
CA ILE A 282 -18.62 -2.50 -3.63
C ILE A 282 -20.06 -2.69 -3.19
N ARG A 283 -20.57 -3.92 -3.22
CA ARG A 283 -21.93 -4.24 -2.77
C ARG A 283 -22.16 -3.96 -1.29
N GLU A 284 -21.20 -4.33 -0.41
CA GLU A 284 -21.41 -4.31 1.04
C GLU A 284 -20.96 -2.99 1.69
N GLN A 285 -19.93 -2.34 1.15
CA GLN A 285 -19.34 -1.15 1.76
C GLN A 285 -19.89 0.17 1.24
N LEU A 286 -20.50 0.18 0.03
CA LEU A 286 -21.06 1.39 -0.56
C LEU A 286 -22.59 1.37 -0.47
N ASP A 287 -23.19 2.55 -0.39
CA ASP A 287 -24.62 2.70 -0.62
C ASP A 287 -24.94 3.26 -2.02
N SER A 288 -26.20 3.33 -2.38
CA SER A 288 -26.64 3.82 -3.70
C SER A 288 -26.41 5.32 -3.93
N LYS A 289 -25.98 6.06 -2.89
CA LYS A 289 -25.61 7.48 -2.98
C LYS A 289 -24.11 7.68 -3.13
N GLY A 290 -23.34 6.60 -3.13
CA GLY A 290 -21.86 6.63 -3.15
C GLY A 290 -21.24 6.86 -1.78
N THR A 291 -22.00 6.87 -0.69
CA THR A 291 -21.43 6.98 0.65
C THR A 291 -20.88 5.65 1.15
N GLN A 292 -20.01 5.72 2.14
CA GLN A 292 -19.35 4.58 2.78
C GLN A 292 -19.74 4.55 4.26
N PRO A 293 -20.85 3.90 4.64
CA PRO A 293 -21.40 4.01 6.00
C PRO A 293 -20.43 3.62 7.12
N GLU A 294 -19.64 2.56 6.93
CA GLU A 294 -18.66 2.12 7.92
C GLU A 294 -17.50 3.11 8.11
N GLU A 295 -17.13 3.84 7.06
CA GLU A 295 -16.11 4.87 7.12
C GLU A 295 -16.65 6.18 7.70
N LEU A 296 -17.88 6.55 7.35
CA LEU A 296 -18.56 7.74 7.87
C LEU A 296 -18.93 7.60 9.36
N ALA A 297 -19.09 6.38 9.87
CA ALA A 297 -19.29 6.12 11.30
C ALA A 297 -18.04 6.42 12.15
N ARG A 298 -16.88 6.60 11.51
CA ARG A 298 -15.61 6.91 12.19
C ARG A 298 -15.53 8.41 12.52
N THR A 299 -14.69 8.73 13.51
CA THR A 299 -14.44 10.12 13.93
C THR A 299 -13.72 10.97 12.87
N ARG A 300 -13.20 10.36 11.81
CA ARG A 300 -12.48 10.95 10.67
C ARG A 300 -13.06 10.40 9.36
N GLY A 301 -14.36 10.58 9.16
CA GLY A 301 -15.13 9.96 8.07
C GLY A 301 -14.60 10.27 6.67
N TYR A 302 -14.19 11.53 6.40
CA TYR A 302 -13.56 11.89 5.13
C TYR A 302 -12.25 11.13 4.90
N HIS A 303 -11.37 11.11 5.92
CA HIS A 303 -10.11 10.38 5.86
C HIS A 303 -10.31 8.91 5.51
N TYR A 304 -11.23 8.22 6.20
CA TYR A 304 -11.44 6.80 5.95
C TYR A 304 -12.14 6.54 4.62
N SER A 305 -12.98 7.46 4.15
CA SER A 305 -13.65 7.34 2.85
C SER A 305 -12.63 7.35 1.70
N TYR A 306 -11.71 8.32 1.65
CA TYR A 306 -10.68 8.31 0.61
C TYR A 306 -9.69 7.16 0.77
N PHE A 307 -9.36 6.78 2.01
CA PHE A 307 -8.43 5.71 2.30
C PHE A 307 -8.94 4.35 1.81
N ASN A 308 -10.25 4.12 1.89
CA ASN A 308 -10.87 2.93 1.32
C ASN A 308 -10.92 2.98 -0.21
N LEU A 309 -11.24 4.14 -0.81
CA LEU A 309 -11.25 4.31 -2.25
C LEU A 309 -9.86 4.15 -2.88
N ASP A 310 -8.80 4.57 -2.19
CA ASP A 310 -7.43 4.35 -2.65
C ASP A 310 -7.11 2.85 -2.74
N ALA A 311 -7.47 2.05 -1.72
CA ALA A 311 -7.33 0.59 -1.77
C ALA A 311 -8.16 -0.05 -2.91
N MET A 312 -9.40 0.41 -3.11
CA MET A 312 -10.23 -0.06 -4.22
C MET A 312 -9.63 0.29 -5.59
N ALA A 313 -9.00 1.47 -5.71
CA ALA A 313 -8.36 1.89 -6.95
C ALA A 313 -7.12 1.03 -7.29
N TYR A 314 -6.31 0.64 -6.32
CA TYR A 314 -5.24 -0.34 -6.53
C TYR A 314 -5.79 -1.70 -7.02
N LEU A 315 -6.86 -2.18 -6.41
CA LEU A 315 -7.52 -3.42 -6.83
C LEU A 315 -8.12 -3.31 -8.25
N ALA A 316 -8.67 -2.15 -8.60
CA ALA A 316 -9.23 -1.91 -9.91
C ALA A 316 -8.14 -1.86 -10.99
N GLN A 317 -7.02 -1.17 -10.76
CA GLN A 317 -5.85 -1.16 -11.67
C GLN A 317 -5.29 -2.57 -11.89
N LEU A 318 -5.15 -3.36 -10.85
CA LEU A 318 -4.72 -4.76 -11.00
C LEU A 318 -5.80 -5.60 -11.71
N GLY A 319 -7.06 -5.23 -11.56
CA GLY A 319 -8.18 -5.82 -12.29
C GLY A 319 -8.05 -5.67 -13.80
N ASP A 320 -7.58 -4.52 -14.28
CA ASP A 320 -7.36 -4.26 -15.71
C ASP A 320 -6.32 -5.26 -16.28
N LYS A 321 -5.22 -5.50 -15.57
CA LYS A 321 -4.18 -6.47 -15.95
C LYS A 321 -4.69 -7.92 -15.91
N LEU A 322 -5.58 -8.23 -14.99
CA LEU A 322 -6.13 -9.58 -14.78
C LEU A 322 -7.42 -9.86 -15.55
N GLY A 323 -7.96 -8.88 -16.31
CA GLY A 323 -9.23 -9.01 -17.03
C GLY A 323 -10.43 -9.11 -16.09
N VAL A 324 -10.39 -8.44 -14.94
CA VAL A 324 -11.48 -8.35 -13.97
C VAL A 324 -11.92 -6.90 -13.86
N ASP A 325 -12.95 -6.53 -14.59
CA ASP A 325 -13.49 -5.16 -14.55
C ASP A 325 -14.10 -4.83 -13.19
N ILE A 326 -13.42 -3.92 -12.47
CA ILE A 326 -13.85 -3.36 -11.19
C ILE A 326 -14.33 -1.92 -11.39
N TRP A 327 -13.69 -1.15 -12.29
CA TRP A 327 -14.03 0.25 -12.54
C TRP A 327 -15.49 0.46 -12.95
N ASN A 328 -16.01 -0.42 -13.81
CA ASN A 328 -17.37 -0.33 -14.32
C ASN A 328 -18.36 -1.24 -13.59
N HIS A 329 -17.89 -1.97 -12.55
CA HIS A 329 -18.80 -2.83 -11.81
C HIS A 329 -19.84 -2.02 -11.03
N GLU A 330 -21.11 -2.37 -11.22
CA GLU A 330 -22.24 -1.78 -10.52
C GLU A 330 -23.14 -2.86 -9.89
N TYR A 331 -23.60 -2.59 -8.69
CA TYR A 331 -24.62 -3.37 -8.01
C TYR A 331 -25.69 -2.48 -7.41
N ARG A 332 -26.86 -2.37 -8.06
CA ARG A 332 -28.02 -1.58 -7.57
C ARG A 332 -27.66 -0.13 -7.26
N GLY A 333 -26.97 0.56 -8.16
CA GLY A 333 -26.52 1.94 -8.03
C GLY A 333 -25.26 2.11 -7.18
N ARG A 334 -24.62 1.04 -6.71
CA ARG A 334 -23.37 1.06 -5.95
C ARG A 334 -22.21 0.76 -6.89
N SER A 335 -21.27 1.68 -7.01
CA SER A 335 -20.11 1.54 -7.88
C SER A 335 -18.95 2.37 -7.35
N MET A 336 -17.73 2.09 -7.80
CA MET A 336 -16.61 2.96 -7.52
C MET A 336 -16.86 4.38 -8.05
N LYS A 337 -17.48 4.49 -9.24
CA LYS A 337 -17.81 5.80 -9.82
C LYS A 337 -18.70 6.61 -8.89
N SER A 338 -19.80 6.02 -8.39
CA SER A 338 -20.70 6.74 -7.47
C SER A 338 -20.00 7.19 -6.20
N ALA A 339 -19.04 6.40 -5.68
CA ALA A 339 -18.32 6.74 -4.46
C ALA A 339 -17.24 7.80 -4.69
N ILE A 340 -16.54 7.76 -5.83
CA ILE A 340 -15.57 8.79 -6.22
C ILE A 340 -16.30 10.10 -6.50
N ASP A 341 -17.40 10.07 -7.24
CA ASP A 341 -18.27 11.24 -7.52
C ASP A 341 -18.81 11.87 -6.22
N TYR A 342 -19.18 11.04 -5.24
CA TYR A 342 -19.63 11.54 -3.94
C TYR A 342 -18.55 12.36 -3.24
N VAL A 343 -17.30 11.85 -3.17
CA VAL A 343 -16.18 12.57 -2.52
C VAL A 343 -15.78 13.80 -3.34
N ALA A 344 -15.83 13.72 -4.68
CA ALA A 344 -15.46 14.81 -5.58
C ALA A 344 -16.33 16.07 -5.45
N GLN A 345 -17.53 15.97 -4.86
CA GLN A 345 -18.38 17.14 -4.61
C GLN A 345 -17.83 18.05 -3.50
N TYR A 346 -16.99 17.50 -2.59
CA TYR A 346 -16.55 18.18 -1.37
C TYR A 346 -15.06 18.50 -1.44
N GLN A 347 -14.72 19.65 -2.01
CA GLN A 347 -13.34 20.10 -2.18
C GLN A 347 -12.94 21.12 -1.10
N ARG A 348 -13.90 21.63 -0.35
CA ARG A 348 -13.72 22.58 0.73
C ARG A 348 -14.21 21.98 2.04
N ILE A 349 -13.48 22.28 3.12
CA ILE A 349 -13.74 21.73 4.45
C ILE A 349 -15.16 21.99 4.95
N GLU A 350 -15.68 23.19 4.68
CA GLU A 350 -17.00 23.64 5.10
C GLU A 350 -18.16 22.95 4.37
N ASP A 351 -17.89 22.35 3.22
CA ASP A 351 -18.90 21.69 2.40
C ASP A 351 -19.13 20.23 2.83
N TRP A 352 -18.22 19.63 3.63
CA TRP A 352 -18.35 18.24 4.08
C TRP A 352 -19.55 18.05 5.01
N PRO A 353 -20.53 17.22 4.63
CA PRO A 353 -21.83 17.19 5.33
C PRO A 353 -21.84 16.30 6.59
N HIS A 354 -20.76 15.60 6.88
CA HIS A 354 -20.69 14.66 8.00
C HIS A 354 -19.86 15.18 9.15
N PRO A 355 -20.19 14.80 10.40
CA PRO A 355 -19.30 15.10 11.53
C PRO A 355 -17.91 14.50 11.34
N ASP A 356 -16.87 15.32 11.43
CA ASP A 356 -15.49 14.88 11.22
C ASP A 356 -14.53 15.69 12.12
N ASN A 357 -13.61 14.98 12.80
CA ASN A 357 -12.64 15.59 13.68
C ASN A 357 -11.52 16.31 12.93
N ASP A 358 -11.16 15.85 11.73
CA ASP A 358 -10.16 16.53 10.90
C ASP A 358 -10.74 17.80 10.30
N VAL A 359 -12.00 17.78 9.88
CA VAL A 359 -12.75 18.99 9.47
C VAL A 359 -12.76 20.02 10.59
N LYS A 360 -13.15 19.62 11.81
CA LYS A 360 -13.17 20.51 12.99
C LYS A 360 -11.80 21.11 13.33
N LYS A 361 -10.71 20.42 13.01
CA LYS A 361 -9.32 20.84 13.26
C LYS A 361 -8.68 21.54 12.06
N GLY A 362 -9.42 21.81 10.98
CA GLY A 362 -8.89 22.44 9.76
C GLY A 362 -7.91 21.54 8.99
N ARG A 363 -8.01 20.20 9.12
CA ARG A 363 -7.10 19.23 8.50
C ARG A 363 -7.76 18.46 7.37
N PHE A 364 -8.57 19.10 6.57
CA PHE A 364 -9.21 18.50 5.40
C PHE A 364 -8.17 18.25 4.30
N GLN A 365 -8.07 17.01 3.82
CA GLN A 365 -6.96 16.57 2.99
C GLN A 365 -7.44 16.11 1.60
N THR A 366 -8.03 17.01 0.82
CA THR A 366 -8.58 16.73 -0.53
C THR A 366 -7.52 16.21 -1.50
N TYR A 367 -6.27 16.65 -1.37
CA TYR A 367 -5.14 16.16 -2.17
C TYR A 367 -4.93 14.64 -2.11
N ARG A 368 -5.47 13.96 -1.09
CA ARG A 368 -5.39 12.51 -0.98
C ARG A 368 -6.14 11.77 -2.08
N MET A 369 -7.09 12.43 -2.72
CA MET A 369 -7.84 11.86 -3.83
C MET A 369 -7.16 12.08 -5.21
N LEU A 370 -6.09 12.86 -5.31
CA LEU A 370 -5.46 13.21 -6.59
C LEU A 370 -5.12 11.98 -7.44
N THR A 371 -4.48 10.98 -6.83
CA THR A 371 -4.12 9.74 -7.55
C THR A 371 -5.34 8.91 -7.91
N VAL A 372 -6.38 8.87 -7.06
CA VAL A 372 -7.64 8.17 -7.35
C VAL A 372 -8.36 8.82 -8.52
N TYR A 373 -8.41 10.17 -8.56
CA TYR A 373 -9.02 10.92 -9.66
C TYR A 373 -8.28 10.67 -10.99
N ARG A 374 -6.95 10.71 -11.00
CA ARG A 374 -6.16 10.42 -12.20
C ARG A 374 -6.36 9.00 -12.70
N LYS A 375 -6.33 8.01 -11.79
CA LYS A 375 -6.60 6.61 -12.13
C LYS A 375 -8.01 6.43 -12.71
N ALA A 376 -8.99 7.14 -12.17
CA ALA A 376 -10.37 7.09 -12.64
C ALA A 376 -10.53 7.71 -14.05
N ASP A 377 -9.93 8.88 -14.31
CA ASP A 377 -9.95 9.49 -15.63
C ASP A 377 -9.25 8.60 -16.68
N LEU A 378 -8.10 8.02 -16.34
CA LEU A 378 -7.39 7.05 -17.19
C LEU A 378 -8.25 5.83 -17.50
N ALA A 379 -8.89 5.24 -16.48
CA ALA A 379 -9.70 4.03 -16.63
C ALA A 379 -10.98 4.26 -17.47
N TRP A 380 -11.59 5.43 -17.35
CA TRP A 380 -12.82 5.77 -18.09
C TRP A 380 -12.59 6.56 -19.37
N GLY A 381 -11.33 6.92 -19.68
CA GLY A 381 -10.98 7.71 -20.86
C GLY A 381 -11.63 9.10 -20.82
N THR A 382 -11.64 9.76 -19.66
CA THR A 382 -12.24 11.07 -19.45
C THR A 382 -11.25 12.05 -18.84
N ASP A 383 -11.63 13.34 -18.84
CA ASP A 383 -10.95 14.43 -18.13
C ASP A 383 -11.87 15.07 -17.05
N TYR A 384 -12.88 14.32 -16.64
CA TYR A 384 -13.91 14.84 -15.74
C TYR A 384 -13.36 15.26 -14.39
N TYR A 385 -12.45 14.48 -13.82
CA TYR A 385 -11.84 14.79 -12.52
C TYR A 385 -10.67 15.78 -12.62
N ASP A 386 -10.15 16.08 -13.81
CA ASP A 386 -9.16 17.14 -13.99
C ASP A 386 -9.68 18.48 -13.47
N GLN A 387 -10.95 18.79 -13.71
CA GLN A 387 -11.56 20.02 -13.15
C GLN A 387 -11.63 20.03 -11.62
N VAL A 388 -11.69 18.85 -11.00
CA VAL A 388 -11.62 18.71 -9.53
C VAL A 388 -10.19 18.89 -9.05
N ILE A 389 -9.23 18.29 -9.76
CA ILE A 389 -7.80 18.40 -9.49
C ILE A 389 -7.35 19.86 -9.60
N ASP A 390 -7.77 20.59 -10.64
CA ASP A 390 -7.45 22.01 -10.85
C ASP A 390 -7.95 22.90 -9.70
N LYS A 391 -9.12 22.57 -9.11
CA LYS A 391 -9.65 23.29 -7.95
C LYS A 391 -8.89 22.98 -6.66
N ILE A 392 -8.36 21.77 -6.51
CA ILE A 392 -7.47 21.40 -5.39
C ILE A 392 -6.15 22.17 -5.52
N GLY A 393 -5.66 22.35 -6.75
CA GLY A 393 -4.47 23.10 -7.10
C GLY A 393 -3.17 22.33 -6.90
N PHE A 394 -2.20 22.57 -7.79
CA PHE A 394 -0.83 22.06 -7.70
C PHE A 394 0.08 23.07 -7.00
N GLY A 395 1.04 22.56 -6.22
CA GLY A 395 2.07 23.41 -5.59
C GLY A 395 1.60 24.18 -4.36
N ASN A 396 0.32 24.06 -3.97
CA ASN A 396 -0.21 24.64 -2.73
C ASN A 396 0.21 23.81 -1.49
N ALA A 397 0.97 22.74 -1.69
CA ALA A 397 1.55 21.97 -0.61
C ALA A 397 2.53 22.86 0.16
N GLU A 398 2.23 23.14 1.42
CA GLU A 398 3.30 23.52 2.33
C GLU A 398 4.35 22.40 2.26
N LEU A 399 5.61 22.74 1.98
CA LEU A 399 6.74 21.78 1.86
C LEU A 399 6.88 20.87 3.09
N ASN A 400 6.24 21.22 4.19
CA ASN A 400 6.15 20.43 5.41
C ASN A 400 5.07 19.34 5.37
N ASN A 401 4.18 19.31 4.35
CA ASN A 401 3.16 18.29 4.22
C ASN A 401 3.59 17.22 3.21
N LEU A 402 4.50 16.35 3.62
CA LEU A 402 5.04 15.28 2.78
C LEU A 402 3.96 14.43 2.09
N SER A 403 2.82 14.22 2.74
CA SER A 403 1.74 13.43 2.14
C SER A 403 1.09 14.11 0.94
N GLN A 404 1.01 15.44 0.94
CA GLN A 404 0.53 16.21 -0.21
C GLN A 404 1.56 16.20 -1.33
N VAL A 405 2.84 16.41 -0.99
CA VAL A 405 3.95 16.33 -1.95
C VAL A 405 3.95 14.99 -2.69
N TRP A 406 3.76 13.88 -1.97
CA TRP A 406 3.70 12.55 -2.61
C TRP A 406 2.47 12.36 -3.48
N ALA A 407 1.30 12.80 -3.05
CA ALA A 407 0.08 12.66 -3.83
C ALA A 407 0.16 13.48 -5.14
N GLU A 408 0.69 14.71 -5.08
CA GLU A 408 0.92 15.54 -6.26
C GLU A 408 1.96 14.91 -7.19
N ARG A 409 3.13 14.50 -6.66
CA ARG A 409 4.16 13.83 -7.42
C ARG A 409 3.62 12.63 -8.19
N ASP A 410 2.92 11.73 -7.50
CA ASP A 410 2.39 10.51 -8.12
C ASP A 410 1.32 10.83 -9.16
N ALA A 411 0.43 11.78 -8.88
CA ALA A 411 -0.63 12.15 -9.81
C ALA A 411 -0.12 12.74 -11.14
N TYR A 412 1.00 13.46 -11.13
CA TYR A 412 1.53 14.11 -12.33
C TYR A 412 2.67 13.34 -13.00
N LEU A 413 3.34 12.45 -12.26
CA LEU A 413 4.47 11.67 -12.80
C LEU A 413 4.09 10.25 -13.18
N LEU A 414 3.30 9.56 -12.35
CA LEU A 414 2.93 8.16 -12.57
C LEU A 414 1.57 7.99 -13.26
N TYR A 415 0.71 9.00 -13.17
CA TYR A 415 -0.62 9.02 -13.76
C TYR A 415 -0.83 10.35 -14.53
N PRO A 416 0.01 10.62 -15.55
CA PRO A 416 -0.06 11.88 -16.29
C PRO A 416 -1.39 12.03 -17.00
N LYS A 417 -1.78 13.27 -17.28
CA LYS A 417 -2.92 13.60 -18.14
C LYS A 417 -2.66 13.06 -19.55
N LEU A 418 -3.68 12.42 -20.13
CA LEU A 418 -3.63 11.91 -21.52
C LEU A 418 -3.65 13.02 -22.55
#